data_1f58fb67d0044f4ac4800d2116c5e79b
#
_entry.id   1f58fb67d0044f4ac4800d2116c5e79b
#
_cell.length_a   1.000
_cell.length_b   1.000
_cell.length_c   1.000
_cell.angle_alpha   90.00
_cell.angle_beta   90.00
_cell.angle_gamma   90.00
#
_symmetry.space_group_name_H-M   'P 1'
#
loop_
_entity.id
_entity.type
_entity.pdbx_description
1 polymer ?
#
loop_
_entity_poly.entity_id
_entity_poly.type
_entity_poly.pdbx_seq_one_letter_code
_entity_poly.pdbx_strand_id
1 'polypeptide(L)'
;IPILAERYRVIAPDMRGLGQSSRPAEGYDKKTIAADIVELVHDHLGLGPVYLVGHDWGGPVAFSYAVHNPDRVTKLALLDVPIPGDGTDVFWAGRWHHPFHWITDVPEALTVGRERIYLEYFYRTFGASPDAIDAEAMEIYIDAYSQPGAMRAGFNYYRATLGRQDIETEDS
;
A
#
# COMPACT_ATOMS: atom_id res chain seq x y z
N ILE A 1 -16.16 2.57 4.37
CA ILE A 1 -16.87 1.81 3.31
C ILE A 1 -18.39 1.94 3.48
N PRO A 2 -19.03 1.66 4.63
CA PRO A 2 -20.49 1.64 4.73
C PRO A 2 -21.18 2.92 4.22
N ILE A 3 -20.71 4.08 4.62
CA ILE A 3 -21.29 5.39 4.22
C ILE A 3 -21.22 5.59 2.69
N LEU A 4 -20.10 5.24 2.06
CA LEU A 4 -19.94 5.35 0.63
C LEU A 4 -20.81 4.33 -0.13
N ALA A 5 -21.00 3.16 0.43
CA ALA A 5 -21.78 2.08 -0.17
C ALA A 5 -23.28 2.39 -0.28
N GLU A 6 -23.77 3.42 0.43
CA GLU A 6 -25.15 3.92 0.26
C GLU A 6 -25.39 4.55 -1.13
N ARG A 7 -24.32 4.99 -1.81
CA ARG A 7 -24.42 5.70 -3.10
C ARG A 7 -23.55 5.14 -4.21
N TYR A 8 -22.53 4.36 -3.87
CA TYR A 8 -21.54 3.82 -4.79
C TYR A 8 -21.33 2.33 -4.58
N ARG A 9 -21.02 1.63 -5.66
CA ARG A 9 -20.38 0.32 -5.54
C ARG A 9 -18.93 0.55 -5.10
N VAL A 10 -18.60 0.17 -3.88
CA VAL A 10 -17.24 0.34 -3.32
C VAL A 10 -16.44 -0.94 -3.51
N ILE A 11 -15.23 -0.80 -4.02
CA ILE A 11 -14.24 -1.87 -4.19
C ILE A 11 -13.02 -1.48 -3.38
N ALA A 12 -12.63 -2.31 -2.43
CA ALA A 12 -11.46 -2.14 -1.58
C ALA A 12 -10.64 -3.43 -1.62
N PRO A 13 -9.77 -3.60 -2.61
CA PRO A 13 -8.99 -4.82 -2.76
C PRO A 13 -7.82 -4.85 -1.78
N ASP A 14 -7.47 -6.03 -1.31
CA ASP A 14 -6.13 -6.26 -0.76
C ASP A 14 -5.13 -6.22 -1.92
N MET A 15 -4.20 -5.29 -1.90
CA MET A 15 -3.15 -5.23 -2.92
C MET A 15 -2.22 -6.44 -2.79
N ARG A 16 -1.48 -6.78 -3.87
CA ARG A 16 -0.54 -7.90 -3.83
C ARG A 16 0.35 -7.84 -2.59
N GLY A 17 0.55 -8.97 -1.95
CA GLY A 17 1.34 -9.09 -0.72
C GLY A 17 0.57 -8.80 0.57
N LEU A 18 -0.58 -8.13 0.51
CA LEU A 18 -1.36 -7.70 1.67
C LEU A 18 -2.61 -8.57 1.86
N GLY A 19 -3.12 -8.59 3.08
CA GLY A 19 -4.34 -9.29 3.45
C GLY A 19 -4.37 -10.74 2.96
N GLN A 20 -5.38 -11.07 2.17
CA GLN A 20 -5.58 -12.42 1.60
C GLN A 20 -5.03 -12.56 0.16
N SER A 21 -4.52 -11.48 -0.42
CA SER A 21 -3.92 -11.54 -1.75
C SER A 21 -2.61 -12.33 -1.77
N SER A 22 -2.24 -12.82 -2.95
CA SER A 22 -1.00 -13.57 -3.16
C SER A 22 0.23 -12.75 -2.78
N ARG A 23 1.30 -13.42 -2.36
CA ARG A 23 2.57 -12.83 -1.91
C ARG A 23 3.71 -13.27 -2.83
N PRO A 24 3.78 -12.75 -4.08
CA PRO A 24 4.87 -13.08 -4.98
C PRO A 24 6.20 -12.56 -4.42
N ALA A 25 7.31 -13.12 -4.90
CA ALA A 25 8.64 -12.68 -4.47
C ALA A 25 8.99 -11.28 -5.00
N GLU A 26 8.41 -10.86 -6.12
CA GLU A 26 8.74 -9.65 -6.89
C GLU A 26 7.48 -8.93 -7.37
N GLY A 27 7.67 -7.77 -8.04
CA GLY A 27 6.59 -6.99 -8.64
C GLY A 27 5.91 -6.07 -7.65
N TYR A 28 6.66 -5.48 -6.71
CA TYR A 28 6.13 -4.54 -5.72
C TYR A 28 6.30 -3.07 -6.13
N ASP A 29 6.78 -2.83 -7.36
CA ASP A 29 6.75 -1.49 -7.96
C ASP A 29 5.29 -1.05 -8.20
N LYS A 30 5.07 0.26 -8.21
CA LYS A 30 3.73 0.83 -8.20
C LYS A 30 2.99 0.61 -9.50
N LYS A 31 3.71 0.57 -10.64
CA LYS A 31 3.13 0.29 -11.95
C LYS A 31 2.58 -1.14 -12.02
N THR A 32 3.35 -2.12 -11.54
CA THR A 32 2.91 -3.52 -11.49
C THR A 32 1.71 -3.70 -10.56
N ILE A 33 1.71 -3.08 -9.38
CA ILE A 33 0.57 -3.16 -8.46
C ILE A 33 -0.66 -2.45 -9.06
N ALA A 34 -0.46 -1.30 -9.70
CA ALA A 34 -1.54 -0.60 -10.40
C ALA A 34 -2.15 -1.45 -11.52
N ALA A 35 -1.32 -2.18 -12.27
CA ALA A 35 -1.80 -3.09 -13.31
C ALA A 35 -2.71 -4.20 -12.76
N ASP A 36 -2.39 -4.77 -11.60
CA ASP A 36 -3.26 -5.75 -10.92
C ASP A 36 -4.66 -5.17 -10.66
N ILE A 37 -4.71 -3.92 -10.18
CA ILE A 37 -5.98 -3.26 -9.87
C ILE A 37 -6.74 -2.90 -11.14
N VAL A 38 -6.03 -2.48 -12.19
CA VAL A 38 -6.63 -2.22 -13.53
C VAL A 38 -7.27 -3.49 -14.07
N GLU A 39 -6.54 -4.61 -14.06
CA GLU A 39 -7.04 -5.91 -14.50
C GLU A 39 -8.28 -6.35 -13.69
N LEU A 40 -8.20 -6.26 -12.36
CA LEU A 40 -9.33 -6.58 -11.49
C LEU A 40 -10.56 -5.75 -11.83
N VAL A 41 -10.41 -4.43 -11.92
CA VAL A 41 -11.55 -3.50 -12.06
C VAL A 41 -12.17 -3.56 -13.46
N HIS A 42 -11.35 -3.55 -14.49
CA HIS A 42 -11.85 -3.40 -15.85
C HIS A 42 -12.02 -4.72 -16.59
N ASP A 43 -11.07 -5.64 -16.43
CA ASP A 43 -11.09 -6.88 -17.20
C ASP A 43 -11.88 -7.97 -16.45
N HIS A 44 -11.73 -8.06 -15.13
CA HIS A 44 -12.40 -9.08 -14.33
C HIS A 44 -13.82 -8.67 -13.89
N LEU A 45 -13.97 -7.44 -13.38
CA LEU A 45 -15.27 -6.93 -12.92
C LEU A 45 -16.07 -6.21 -14.03
N GLY A 46 -15.45 -5.94 -15.19
CA GLY A 46 -16.10 -5.33 -16.36
C GLY A 46 -16.59 -3.90 -16.12
N LEU A 47 -15.91 -3.12 -15.27
CA LEU A 47 -16.36 -1.77 -14.92
C LEU A 47 -15.76 -0.74 -15.87
N GLY A 48 -16.52 0.33 -16.12
CA GLY A 48 -16.05 1.53 -16.81
C GLY A 48 -15.17 2.41 -15.91
N PRO A 49 -14.98 3.70 -16.28
CA PRO A 49 -14.19 4.63 -15.51
C PRO A 49 -14.65 4.75 -14.04
N VAL A 50 -13.71 4.80 -13.11
CA VAL A 50 -13.97 4.79 -11.67
C VAL A 50 -13.55 6.09 -10.99
N TYR A 51 -14.11 6.34 -9.81
CA TYR A 51 -13.53 7.25 -8.82
C TYR A 51 -12.48 6.48 -8.05
N LEU A 52 -11.25 6.97 -8.07
CA LEU A 52 -10.09 6.30 -7.47
C LEU A 52 -9.62 7.05 -6.23
N VAL A 53 -9.43 6.34 -5.14
CA VAL A 53 -8.94 6.91 -3.87
C VAL A 53 -7.76 6.09 -3.39
N GLY A 54 -6.64 6.75 -3.14
CA GLY A 54 -5.44 6.12 -2.58
C GLY A 54 -5.00 6.80 -1.28
N HIS A 55 -4.64 6.00 -0.29
CA HIS A 55 -4.07 6.44 0.98
C HIS A 55 -2.79 5.64 1.27
N ASP A 56 -1.79 6.26 1.87
CA ASP A 56 -0.48 5.65 2.15
C ASP A 56 0.09 4.99 0.89
N TRP A 57 0.51 3.72 0.91
CA TRP A 57 0.98 3.00 -0.28
C TRP A 57 -0.05 2.92 -1.42
N GLY A 58 -1.34 3.00 -1.10
CA GLY A 58 -2.39 3.11 -2.10
C GLY A 58 -2.36 4.43 -2.89
N GLY A 59 -1.73 5.48 -2.37
CA GLY A 59 -1.58 6.76 -3.07
C GLY A 59 -0.69 6.68 -4.31
N PRO A 60 0.59 6.28 -4.20
CA PRO A 60 1.46 6.08 -5.36
C PRO A 60 0.90 5.05 -6.36
N VAL A 61 0.25 4.00 -5.88
CA VAL A 61 -0.41 3.01 -6.75
C VAL A 61 -1.57 3.64 -7.53
N ALA A 62 -2.43 4.42 -6.86
CA ALA A 62 -3.53 5.12 -7.51
C ALA A 62 -3.04 6.21 -8.48
N PHE A 63 -1.94 6.87 -8.16
CA PHE A 63 -1.30 7.82 -9.06
C PHE A 63 -0.79 7.12 -10.32
N SER A 64 -0.01 6.04 -10.20
CA SER A 64 0.47 5.23 -11.32
C SER A 64 -0.69 4.69 -12.17
N TYR A 65 -1.75 4.19 -11.52
CA TYR A 65 -2.97 3.78 -12.23
C TYR A 65 -3.53 4.90 -13.11
N ALA A 66 -3.69 6.12 -12.54
CA ALA A 66 -4.29 7.24 -13.25
C ALA A 66 -3.41 7.76 -14.39
N VAL A 67 -2.10 7.80 -14.21
CA VAL A 67 -1.14 8.26 -15.22
C VAL A 67 -1.14 7.32 -16.43
N HIS A 68 -1.12 6.01 -16.20
CA HIS A 68 -1.07 5.02 -17.28
C HIS A 68 -2.45 4.69 -17.90
N ASN A 69 -3.54 5.05 -17.21
CA ASN A 69 -4.91 4.76 -17.67
C ASN A 69 -5.84 5.96 -17.46
N PRO A 70 -5.54 7.13 -18.04
CA PRO A 70 -6.30 8.36 -17.77
C PRO A 70 -7.78 8.24 -18.16
N ASP A 71 -8.10 7.51 -19.21
CA ASP A 71 -9.48 7.29 -19.67
C ASP A 71 -10.31 6.38 -18.76
N ARG A 72 -9.65 5.68 -17.83
CA ARG A 72 -10.27 4.75 -16.87
C ARG A 72 -10.51 5.38 -15.49
N VAL A 73 -10.13 6.66 -15.30
CA VAL A 73 -10.28 7.38 -14.02
C VAL A 73 -11.15 8.62 -14.21
N THR A 74 -12.28 8.65 -13.52
CA THR A 74 -13.17 9.81 -13.53
C THR A 74 -12.68 10.93 -12.63
N LYS A 75 -12.20 10.58 -11.42
CA LYS A 75 -11.56 11.48 -10.45
C LYS A 75 -10.57 10.69 -9.60
N LEU A 76 -9.49 11.35 -9.21
CA LEU A 76 -8.47 10.83 -8.32
C LEU A 76 -8.45 11.63 -7.02
N ALA A 77 -8.41 10.94 -5.89
CA ALA A 77 -8.14 11.52 -4.58
C ALA A 77 -6.95 10.81 -3.93
N LEU A 78 -5.94 11.56 -3.55
CA LEU A 78 -4.75 11.07 -2.84
C LEU A 78 -4.76 11.63 -1.42
N LEU A 79 -4.63 10.75 -0.43
CA LEU A 79 -4.77 11.10 0.98
C LEU A 79 -3.45 10.84 1.70
N ASP A 80 -2.94 11.90 2.36
CA ASP A 80 -1.81 11.85 3.30
C ASP A 80 -0.57 11.14 2.75
N VAL A 81 -0.24 11.40 1.50
CA VAL A 81 0.90 10.81 0.81
C VAL A 81 1.52 11.79 -0.17
N PRO A 82 2.86 11.86 -0.25
CA PRO A 82 3.54 12.61 -1.30
C PRO A 82 3.36 11.92 -2.65
N ILE A 83 3.39 12.72 -3.71
CA ILE A 83 3.33 12.23 -5.09
C ILE A 83 4.75 12.11 -5.63
N PRO A 84 5.12 11.02 -6.32
CA PRO A 84 6.41 10.91 -6.98
C PRO A 84 6.66 12.10 -7.91
N GLY A 85 7.84 12.73 -7.78
CA GLY A 85 8.23 13.86 -8.62
C GLY A 85 7.77 15.24 -8.15
N ASP A 86 7.09 15.39 -7.02
CA ASP A 86 6.71 16.69 -6.44
C ASP A 86 7.87 17.46 -5.80
N GLY A 87 9.06 16.86 -5.78
CA GLY A 87 10.27 17.44 -5.19
C GLY A 87 10.40 17.24 -3.69
N THR A 88 9.48 16.54 -3.06
CA THR A 88 9.53 16.23 -1.63
C THR A 88 10.43 15.04 -1.38
N ASP A 89 11.55 15.24 -0.68
CA ASP A 89 12.38 14.14 -0.19
C ASP A 89 11.80 13.59 1.12
N VAL A 90 10.77 12.76 0.98
CA VAL A 90 10.06 12.18 2.13
C VAL A 90 10.71 10.91 2.70
N PHE A 91 11.65 10.30 1.97
CA PHE A 91 12.16 9.00 2.35
C PHE A 91 13.11 9.05 3.56
N TRP A 92 13.82 10.15 3.74
CA TRP A 92 14.84 10.26 4.78
C TRP A 92 14.46 11.16 5.95
N ALA A 93 13.41 11.98 5.83
CA ALA A 93 13.02 12.99 6.82
C ALA A 93 12.48 12.39 8.13
N GLY A 94 13.35 11.80 8.96
CA GLY A 94 13.01 11.33 10.31
C GLY A 94 12.20 10.02 10.37
N ARG A 95 11.97 9.37 9.25
CA ARG A 95 11.19 8.11 9.17
C ARG A 95 12.13 6.90 9.25
N TRP A 96 12.59 6.56 10.43
CA TRP A 96 13.53 5.46 10.70
C TRP A 96 13.11 4.12 10.07
N HIS A 97 11.82 3.89 9.88
CA HIS A 97 11.30 2.64 9.33
C HIS A 97 11.59 2.47 7.83
N HIS A 98 11.74 3.56 7.07
CA HIS A 98 12.08 3.47 5.64
C HIS A 98 13.42 2.76 5.41
N PRO A 99 14.56 3.24 5.96
CA PRO A 99 15.83 2.52 5.81
C PRO A 99 15.81 1.14 6.49
N PHE A 100 15.05 0.95 7.57
CA PHE A 100 14.92 -0.35 8.21
C PHE A 100 14.22 -1.36 7.28
N HIS A 101 13.08 -0.99 6.69
CA HIS A 101 12.35 -1.87 5.77
C HIS A 101 13.11 -2.15 4.48
N TRP A 102 13.99 -1.25 4.07
CA TRP A 102 14.79 -1.44 2.86
C TRP A 102 15.85 -2.53 3.00
N ILE A 103 16.40 -2.75 4.18
CA ILE A 103 17.35 -3.82 4.44
C ILE A 103 16.66 -5.17 4.22
N THR A 104 17.35 -6.11 3.56
CA THR A 104 16.83 -7.46 3.32
C THR A 104 17.13 -8.38 4.52
N ASP A 105 16.19 -9.28 4.81
CA ASP A 105 16.27 -10.36 5.79
C ASP A 105 16.34 -9.93 7.27
N VAL A 106 16.99 -8.83 7.61
CA VAL A 106 17.13 -8.34 9.00
C VAL A 106 15.78 -7.90 9.58
N PRO A 107 14.97 -7.06 8.89
CA PRO A 107 13.63 -6.71 9.37
C PRO A 107 12.74 -7.93 9.62
N GLU A 108 12.75 -8.89 8.70
CA GLU A 108 11.99 -10.13 8.83
C GLU A 108 12.44 -10.92 10.08
N ALA A 109 13.73 -11.10 10.24
CA ALA A 109 14.27 -11.85 11.39
C ALA A 109 13.96 -11.18 12.74
N LEU A 110 13.91 -9.85 12.77
CA LEU A 110 13.59 -9.09 13.98
C LEU A 110 12.11 -8.99 14.29
N THR A 111 11.24 -9.10 13.28
CA THR A 111 9.79 -8.94 13.44
C THR A 111 9.03 -10.26 13.58
N VAL A 112 9.57 -11.37 13.09
CA VAL A 112 8.92 -12.68 13.18
C VAL A 112 8.60 -13.05 14.63
N GLY A 113 7.32 -13.36 14.90
CA GLY A 113 6.81 -13.64 16.25
C GLY A 113 6.69 -12.39 17.15
N ARG A 114 6.90 -11.19 16.60
CA ARG A 114 6.79 -9.89 17.27
C ARG A 114 5.95 -8.89 16.48
N GLU A 115 5.17 -9.37 15.54
CA GLU A 115 4.34 -8.56 14.63
C GLU A 115 3.46 -7.60 15.43
N ARG A 116 2.86 -8.08 16.52
CA ARG A 116 2.05 -7.25 17.42
C ARG A 116 2.83 -6.05 17.96
N ILE A 117 4.00 -6.28 18.55
CA ILE A 117 4.82 -5.22 19.14
C ILE A 117 5.20 -4.19 18.08
N TYR A 118 5.55 -4.69 16.88
CA TYR A 118 5.99 -3.88 15.77
C TYR A 118 4.86 -3.02 15.21
N LEU A 119 3.70 -3.61 14.93
CA LEU A 119 2.56 -2.92 14.33
C LEU A 119 1.88 -1.97 15.30
N GLU A 120 1.68 -2.37 16.56
CA GLU A 120 1.09 -1.48 17.58
C GLU A 120 1.91 -0.21 17.77
N TYR A 121 3.24 -0.27 17.67
CA TYR A 121 4.06 0.93 17.70
C TYR A 121 3.62 1.94 16.63
N PHE A 122 3.47 1.52 15.38
CA PHE A 122 3.05 2.41 14.31
C PHE A 122 1.65 2.96 14.52
N TYR A 123 0.70 2.10 14.79
CA TYR A 123 -0.71 2.51 14.92
C TYR A 123 -0.94 3.46 16.09
N ARG A 124 -0.16 3.33 17.18
CA ARG A 124 -0.27 4.21 18.34
C ARG A 124 0.53 5.50 18.22
N THR A 125 1.61 5.52 17.44
CA THR A 125 2.52 6.68 17.38
C THR A 125 2.32 7.55 16.15
N PHE A 126 1.84 6.99 15.03
CA PHE A 126 1.62 7.74 13.80
C PHE A 126 0.16 8.21 13.64
N GLY A 127 -0.76 7.66 14.38
CA GLY A 127 -2.14 8.12 14.39
C GLY A 127 -2.32 9.44 15.15
N ALA A 128 -3.32 10.23 14.78
CA ALA A 128 -3.68 11.45 15.49
C ALA A 128 -4.15 11.17 16.95
N SER A 129 -4.62 9.96 17.24
CA SER A 129 -4.95 9.46 18.55
C SER A 129 -4.44 8.04 18.72
N PRO A 130 -3.84 7.68 19.87
CA PRO A 130 -3.42 6.31 20.14
C PRO A 130 -4.55 5.26 20.06
N ASP A 131 -5.79 5.70 20.22
CA ASP A 131 -6.99 4.85 20.22
C ASP A 131 -7.78 4.95 18.89
N ALA A 132 -7.19 5.55 17.83
CA ALA A 132 -7.84 5.69 16.53
C ALA A 132 -8.18 4.33 15.87
N ILE A 133 -7.41 3.29 16.20
CA ILE A 133 -7.66 1.90 15.78
C ILE A 133 -8.13 1.13 17.02
N ASP A 134 -9.34 0.61 16.95
CA ASP A 134 -9.91 -0.19 18.04
C ASP A 134 -9.24 -1.57 18.16
N ALA A 135 -9.52 -2.26 19.24
CA ALA A 135 -8.89 -3.55 19.54
C ALA A 135 -9.26 -4.63 18.50
N GLU A 136 -10.48 -4.60 17.96
CA GLU A 136 -10.92 -5.59 16.97
C GLU A 136 -10.17 -5.39 15.64
N ALA A 137 -10.07 -4.16 15.16
CA ALA A 137 -9.30 -3.83 13.95
C ALA A 137 -7.82 -4.16 14.15
N MET A 138 -7.25 -3.90 15.34
CA MET A 138 -5.87 -4.23 15.66
C MET A 138 -5.60 -5.73 15.53
N GLU A 139 -6.48 -6.59 16.06
CA GLU A 139 -6.33 -8.05 15.94
C GLU A 139 -6.37 -8.48 14.48
N ILE A 140 -7.28 -7.94 13.68
CA ILE A 140 -7.38 -8.27 12.25
C ILE A 140 -6.07 -7.92 11.52
N TYR A 141 -5.50 -6.74 11.80
CA TYR A 141 -4.23 -6.33 11.16
C TYR A 141 -3.05 -7.19 11.60
N ILE A 142 -2.96 -7.49 12.90
CA ILE A 142 -1.89 -8.36 13.42
C ILE A 142 -1.99 -9.74 12.83
N ASP A 143 -3.17 -10.33 12.78
CA ASP A 143 -3.40 -11.65 12.19
C ASP A 143 -3.01 -11.69 10.71
N ALA A 144 -3.36 -10.65 9.95
CA ALA A 144 -3.01 -10.55 8.53
C ALA A 144 -1.49 -10.49 8.32
N TYR A 145 -0.78 -9.69 9.13
CA TYR A 145 0.69 -9.55 9.02
C TYR A 145 1.47 -10.70 9.66
N SER A 146 0.85 -11.48 10.52
CA SER A 146 1.46 -12.70 11.11
C SER A 146 1.42 -13.90 10.17
N GLN A 147 0.75 -13.78 9.02
CA GLN A 147 0.76 -14.85 8.02
C GLN A 147 2.15 -15.02 7.38
N PRO A 148 2.53 -16.25 6.99
CA PRO A 148 3.82 -16.49 6.36
C PRO A 148 4.08 -15.57 5.16
N GLY A 149 5.21 -14.85 5.18
CA GLY A 149 5.62 -13.94 4.12
C GLY A 149 4.95 -12.56 4.12
N ALA A 150 3.96 -12.30 4.98
CA ALA A 150 3.22 -11.04 4.97
C ALA A 150 4.11 -9.83 5.32
N MET A 151 4.94 -9.94 6.38
CA MET A 151 5.88 -8.88 6.73
C MET A 151 6.89 -8.62 5.61
N ARG A 152 7.45 -9.66 4.99
CA ARG A 152 8.35 -9.51 3.84
C ARG A 152 7.66 -8.79 2.67
N ALA A 153 6.43 -9.16 2.36
CA ALA A 153 5.65 -8.51 1.33
C ALA A 153 5.46 -7.01 1.63
N GLY A 154 5.10 -6.66 2.87
CA GLY A 154 5.02 -5.27 3.32
C GLY A 154 6.33 -4.51 3.17
N PHE A 155 7.47 -5.12 3.53
CA PHE A 155 8.79 -4.49 3.36
C PHE A 155 9.18 -4.33 1.88
N ASN A 156 8.72 -5.20 1.00
CA ASN A 156 9.02 -5.13 -0.42
C ASN A 156 8.45 -3.88 -1.11
N TYR A 157 7.38 -3.29 -0.59
CA TYR A 157 6.91 -1.97 -1.05
C TYR A 157 7.98 -0.89 -0.90
N TYR A 158 8.69 -0.89 0.23
CA TYR A 158 9.80 0.05 0.47
C TYR A 158 11.01 -0.27 -0.40
N ARG A 159 11.34 -1.55 -0.58
CA ARG A 159 12.49 -2.00 -1.38
C ARG A 159 12.33 -1.63 -2.85
N ALA A 160 11.14 -1.80 -3.40
CA ALA A 160 10.85 -1.40 -4.78
C ALA A 160 11.05 0.11 -4.97
N THR A 161 10.52 0.93 -4.07
CA THR A 161 10.58 2.39 -4.17
C THR A 161 11.99 2.93 -3.91
N LEU A 162 12.65 2.51 -2.84
CA LEU A 162 14.00 2.98 -2.50
C LEU A 162 15.07 2.38 -3.42
N GLY A 163 14.82 1.22 -4.00
CA GLY A 163 15.65 0.59 -5.03
C GLY A 163 15.52 1.22 -6.41
N ARG A 164 14.76 2.31 -6.58
CA ARG A 164 14.49 3.02 -7.84
C ARG A 164 13.69 2.24 -8.88
N GLN A 165 13.17 1.06 -8.55
CA GLN A 165 12.30 0.31 -9.47
C GLN A 165 11.09 1.10 -9.91
N ASP A 166 10.48 1.86 -9.00
CA ASP A 166 9.33 2.71 -9.33
C ASP A 166 9.69 3.75 -10.39
N ILE A 167 10.87 4.38 -10.30
CA ILE A 167 11.31 5.39 -11.28
C ILE A 167 11.55 4.71 -12.63
N GLU A 168 12.26 3.59 -12.66
CA GLU A 168 12.60 2.87 -13.89
C GLU A 168 11.35 2.32 -14.60
N THR A 169 10.33 1.90 -13.85
CA THR A 169 9.08 1.38 -14.41
C THR A 169 8.11 2.48 -14.83
N GLU A 170 8.06 3.62 -14.14
CA GLU A 170 7.21 4.76 -14.52
C GLU A 170 7.71 5.45 -15.79
N ASP A 171 9.03 5.45 -16.06
CA ASP A 171 9.65 6.04 -17.25
C ASP A 171 9.53 5.14 -18.51
N SER A 172 9.00 3.92 -18.38
CA SER A 172 8.87 2.94 -19.48
C SER A 172 7.45 2.83 -20.01
#